data_0da298890e3dcfe90e8d2c2a653de3a0
#
_entry.id   0da298890e3dcfe90e8d2c2a653de3a0
#
_cell.length_a   1.000
_cell.length_b   1.000
_cell.length_c   1.000
_cell.angle_alpha   90.00
_cell.angle_beta   90.00
_cell.angle_gamma   90.00
#
_symmetry.space_group_name_H-M   'P 1'
#
loop_
_entity.id
_entity.type
_entity.pdbx_description
1 polymer ?
#
loop_
_entity_poly.entity_id
_entity_poly.type
_entity_poly.pdbx_seq_one_letter_code
_entity_poly.pdbx_strand_id
1 'polypeptide(L)'
;MKNKVLLYIPFLLIIIASFLFNLLTPLTANALEDAKSINLGTYYEFYRDPTNKLTIEDVLSDEYERAFIQSQQKYLFYGQTEDTIWLRLHADEIMHDLDETYWLEATDKLNSIEVYLVKSDDTYDMQKGGISHIKNQEIAYRSNLFYIEDPSIEAIYVKLDGIMPLNLISFFYTTKDFIEKVIAYKFYTGLFYGFMTSLLSYNLFLFFSLKEKAYLYYVFYMLCFIFYQASMNSLDLELVGHLFSERFFTRSISFIGNLLLIFMILFGKEFLDLKRNFPQFNRMANGLLGATVISFFSVYFTTDITMMNTILIIMAIFVTFFLWLSGLFVLLKGHKMARYYMIGWTVLLGSIMVQALGFLSVIPFHPRIYEEVPAIGAAFEAIFLSLALGDKINIMKKEYQASQEKLNEKLEHLVAERTQQLKMANTELEILAHTDQLTQLPNRFQVDRLLTDGFERAQSKQMPLSIILLDIDQFKAVNDNYGHQVGDLVLQEVAMQLKESVSNEGTIGRWGGEEFLIICPQSPLGTAIDLAEKIRRQIEGHTFPVVIHKTVSFGVTSYISGDTLHSMLSRCDKALYHAKNNGRNRVEYLQ
;
A
#
# COMPACT_ATOMS: atom_id res chain seq x y z
N MET A 1 -14.72 -16.40 3.74
CA MET A 1 -13.69 -17.38 3.29
C MET A 1 -12.40 -16.77 2.77
N LYS A 2 -12.38 -15.62 2.07
CA LYS A 2 -11.16 -14.99 1.54
C LYS A 2 -10.10 -14.56 2.60
N ASN A 3 -10.51 -14.26 3.85
CA ASN A 3 -9.57 -13.83 4.90
C ASN A 3 -8.78 -14.97 5.58
N LYS A 4 -9.21 -16.23 5.45
CA LYS A 4 -8.49 -17.36 6.06
C LYS A 4 -7.31 -17.82 5.21
N VAL A 5 -7.39 -17.73 3.88
CA VAL A 5 -6.30 -18.13 2.98
C VAL A 5 -5.06 -17.25 3.16
N LEU A 6 -5.22 -15.92 3.35
CA LEU A 6 -4.09 -15.02 3.63
C LEU A 6 -3.38 -15.32 4.96
N LEU A 7 -4.07 -15.92 5.93
CA LEU A 7 -3.50 -16.29 7.24
C LEU A 7 -2.61 -17.54 7.15
N TYR A 8 -2.86 -18.41 6.17
CA TYR A 8 -2.09 -19.66 5.97
C TYR A 8 -0.83 -19.46 5.10
N ILE A 9 -0.76 -18.40 4.29
CA ILE A 9 0.42 -18.10 3.47
C ILE A 9 1.68 -17.91 4.32
N PRO A 10 1.67 -17.13 5.44
CA PRO A 10 2.83 -17.03 6.34
C PRO A 10 3.25 -18.38 6.92
N PHE A 11 2.28 -19.21 7.32
CA PHE A 11 2.55 -20.51 7.91
C PHE A 11 3.13 -21.49 6.89
N LEU A 12 2.62 -21.46 5.66
CA LEU A 12 3.15 -22.25 4.54
C LEU A 12 4.58 -21.80 4.19
N LEU A 13 4.85 -20.51 4.15
CA LEU A 13 6.18 -19.97 3.88
C LEU A 13 7.18 -20.31 5.00
N ILE A 14 6.77 -20.31 6.28
CA ILE A 14 7.60 -20.75 7.39
C ILE A 14 7.90 -22.25 7.28
N ILE A 15 6.92 -23.06 6.92
CA ILE A 15 7.11 -24.51 6.70
C ILE A 15 8.08 -24.73 5.51
N ILE A 16 7.90 -24.01 4.41
CA ILE A 16 8.77 -24.08 3.24
C ILE A 16 10.18 -23.63 3.62
N ALA A 17 10.33 -22.54 4.37
CA ALA A 17 11.61 -22.05 4.86
C ALA A 17 12.28 -23.05 5.82
N SER A 18 11.52 -23.63 6.74
CA SER A 18 12.04 -24.69 7.64
C SER A 18 12.43 -25.94 6.87
N PHE A 19 11.63 -26.34 5.87
CA PHE A 19 11.93 -27.46 4.98
C PHE A 19 13.19 -27.17 4.15
N LEU A 20 13.32 -25.97 3.56
CA LEU A 20 14.50 -25.54 2.81
C LEU A 20 15.74 -25.47 3.73
N PHE A 21 15.58 -24.95 4.95
CA PHE A 21 16.67 -24.92 5.93
C PHE A 21 17.13 -26.34 6.29
N ASN A 22 16.22 -27.26 6.59
CA ASN A 22 16.56 -28.66 6.88
C ASN A 22 17.06 -29.43 5.65
N LEU A 23 16.73 -28.98 4.44
CA LEU A 23 17.21 -29.57 3.20
C LEU A 23 18.62 -29.04 2.83
N LEU A 24 18.89 -27.76 3.10
CA LEU A 24 20.14 -27.10 2.73
C LEU A 24 21.27 -27.34 3.74
N THR A 25 20.97 -27.38 5.06
CA THR A 25 22.02 -27.51 6.09
C THR A 25 22.75 -28.85 6.17
N PRO A 26 22.11 -30.03 6.01
CA PRO A 26 22.85 -31.28 5.98
C PRO A 26 23.48 -31.57 4.64
N LEU A 27 22.97 -31.01 3.56
CA LEU A 27 23.37 -31.31 2.20
C LEU A 27 24.57 -30.48 1.75
N THR A 28 24.72 -29.23 2.23
CA THR A 28 25.92 -28.43 2.01
C THR A 28 27.10 -28.97 2.81
N ALA A 29 26.88 -29.45 4.04
CA ALA A 29 27.93 -30.05 4.86
C ALA A 29 28.31 -31.46 4.37
N ASN A 30 27.33 -32.34 4.11
CA ASN A 30 27.58 -33.73 3.75
C ASN A 30 27.98 -33.90 2.26
N ALA A 31 27.40 -33.11 1.33
CA ALA A 31 27.80 -33.15 -0.07
C ALA A 31 29.22 -32.58 -0.32
N LEU A 32 29.78 -31.85 0.65
CA LEU A 32 31.14 -31.34 0.62
C LEU A 32 32.14 -32.29 1.31
N GLU A 33 31.69 -33.13 2.25
CA GLU A 33 32.55 -34.12 2.93
C GLU A 33 32.52 -35.53 2.29
N ASP A 34 31.41 -35.92 1.66
CA ASP A 34 31.24 -37.25 1.04
C ASP A 34 31.81 -37.35 -0.38
N ALA A 35 32.13 -36.25 -1.05
CA ALA A 35 32.96 -36.35 -2.25
C ALA A 35 34.34 -36.75 -1.79
N LYS A 36 34.87 -37.85 -2.32
CA LYS A 36 36.26 -38.32 -2.13
C LYS A 36 37.26 -37.34 -2.74
N SER A 37 37.20 -36.07 -2.30
CA SER A 37 38.10 -35.01 -2.74
C SER A 37 39.31 -34.95 -1.83
N ILE A 38 40.46 -34.80 -2.42
CA ILE A 38 41.69 -34.51 -1.68
C ILE A 38 41.80 -32.99 -1.58
N ASN A 39 41.77 -32.42 -0.37
CA ASN A 39 42.11 -31.02 -0.18
C ASN A 39 43.63 -30.85 -0.27
N LEU A 40 44.07 -30.02 -1.22
CA LEU A 40 45.50 -29.93 -1.56
C LEU A 40 46.28 -28.98 -0.65
N GLY A 41 45.67 -28.19 0.23
CA GLY A 41 46.33 -27.14 0.98
C GLY A 41 47.56 -27.61 1.78
N THR A 42 47.53 -28.82 2.40
CA THR A 42 48.63 -29.40 3.17
C THR A 42 49.61 -30.20 2.31
N TYR A 43 49.25 -30.51 1.07
CA TYR A 43 50.12 -31.17 0.11
C TYR A 43 50.99 -30.19 -0.65
N TYR A 44 50.60 -28.89 -0.68
CA TYR A 44 51.40 -27.87 -1.35
C TYR A 44 52.65 -27.53 -0.58
N GLU A 45 53.74 -27.42 -1.31
CA GLU A 45 54.91 -26.64 -0.93
C GLU A 45 54.81 -25.28 -1.63
N PHE A 46 55.20 -24.20 -0.99
CA PHE A 46 55.09 -22.86 -1.56
C PHE A 46 56.40 -22.08 -1.52
N TYR A 47 56.57 -21.22 -2.51
CA TYR A 47 57.64 -20.23 -2.59
C TYR A 47 57.05 -18.86 -2.95
N ARG A 48 57.53 -17.79 -2.29
CA ARG A 48 57.17 -16.42 -2.63
C ARG A 48 58.23 -15.79 -3.50
N ASP A 49 57.85 -15.30 -4.69
CA ASP A 49 58.69 -14.53 -5.59
C ASP A 49 58.39 -13.04 -5.49
N PRO A 50 59.15 -12.26 -4.69
CA PRO A 50 58.96 -10.81 -4.56
C PRO A 50 59.46 -10.06 -5.81
N THR A 51 60.15 -10.71 -6.72
CA THR A 51 60.63 -10.10 -7.97
C THR A 51 59.58 -10.12 -9.07
N ASN A 52 58.62 -11.05 -8.99
CA ASN A 52 57.60 -11.34 -10.00
C ASN A 52 58.18 -11.66 -11.39
N LYS A 53 59.40 -12.22 -11.43
CA LYS A 53 60.11 -12.45 -12.67
C LYS A 53 60.47 -13.90 -12.92
N LEU A 54 60.32 -14.77 -11.91
CA LEU A 54 60.70 -16.17 -12.07
C LEU A 54 59.79 -16.85 -13.12
N THR A 55 60.46 -17.61 -13.99
CA THR A 55 59.81 -18.50 -14.95
C THR A 55 59.75 -19.92 -14.39
N ILE A 56 59.09 -20.85 -15.08
CA ILE A 56 59.04 -22.25 -14.67
C ILE A 56 60.44 -22.89 -14.75
N GLU A 57 61.24 -22.50 -15.75
CA GLU A 57 62.62 -22.99 -15.92
C GLU A 57 63.51 -22.57 -14.75
N ASP A 58 63.32 -21.35 -14.21
CA ASP A 58 64.07 -20.92 -13.02
C ASP A 58 63.64 -21.75 -11.81
N VAL A 59 62.35 -21.98 -11.62
CA VAL A 59 61.76 -22.69 -10.46
C VAL A 59 62.11 -24.18 -10.48
N LEU A 60 62.34 -24.80 -11.65
CA LEU A 60 62.81 -26.19 -11.81
C LEU A 60 64.33 -26.36 -11.58
N SER A 61 65.07 -25.26 -11.41
CA SER A 61 66.53 -25.39 -11.17
C SER A 61 66.85 -25.83 -9.73
N ASP A 62 67.99 -26.50 -9.53
CA ASP A 62 68.44 -26.97 -8.22
C ASP A 62 68.50 -25.85 -7.15
N GLU A 63 68.64 -24.60 -7.56
CA GLU A 63 68.72 -23.45 -6.68
C GLU A 63 67.38 -23.20 -5.94
N TYR A 64 66.24 -23.34 -6.64
CA TYR A 64 64.94 -23.12 -6.07
C TYR A 64 64.29 -24.39 -5.55
N GLU A 65 64.73 -25.58 -5.92
CA GLU A 65 64.14 -26.84 -5.46
C GLU A 65 64.08 -26.95 -3.93
N ARG A 66 65.09 -26.43 -3.23
CA ARG A 66 65.17 -26.40 -1.76
C ARG A 66 64.56 -25.17 -1.11
N ALA A 67 64.07 -24.22 -1.88
CA ALA A 67 63.51 -22.99 -1.38
C ALA A 67 62.00 -23.12 -1.06
N PHE A 68 61.34 -24.17 -1.53
CA PHE A 68 59.95 -24.46 -1.24
C PHE A 68 59.76 -24.90 0.21
N ILE A 69 58.68 -24.38 0.84
CA ILE A 69 58.34 -24.64 2.23
C ILE A 69 57.00 -25.38 2.28
N GLN A 70 56.94 -26.51 2.99
CA GLN A 70 55.69 -27.27 3.17
C GLN A 70 54.62 -26.45 3.85
N SER A 71 53.42 -26.40 3.25
CA SER A 71 52.27 -25.74 3.84
C SER A 71 51.74 -26.56 5.02
N GLN A 72 51.42 -25.84 6.11
CA GLN A 72 50.75 -26.40 7.29
C GLN A 72 49.25 -26.10 7.26
N GLN A 73 48.78 -25.40 6.23
CA GLN A 73 47.41 -24.87 6.15
C GLN A 73 46.58 -25.70 5.18
N LYS A 74 45.38 -26.10 5.63
CA LYS A 74 44.40 -26.75 4.77
C LYS A 74 43.89 -25.80 3.66
N TYR A 75 43.88 -24.49 3.92
CA TYR A 75 43.49 -23.44 2.99
C TYR A 75 44.56 -22.36 2.99
N LEU A 76 45.02 -21.97 1.82
CA LEU A 76 46.14 -21.05 1.68
C LEU A 76 45.62 -19.60 1.61
N PHE A 77 45.88 -18.85 2.66
CA PHE A 77 45.48 -17.43 2.75
C PHE A 77 46.76 -16.57 2.75
N TYR A 78 47.06 -15.97 1.61
CA TYR A 78 48.18 -15.06 1.48
C TYR A 78 47.80 -13.59 1.68
N GLY A 79 46.45 -13.27 1.72
CA GLY A 79 45.95 -11.93 1.86
C GLY A 79 46.26 -11.05 0.64
N GLN A 80 46.43 -9.75 0.89
CA GLN A 80 46.87 -8.82 -0.15
C GLN A 80 48.40 -8.92 -0.30
N THR A 81 48.86 -9.44 -1.41
CA THR A 81 50.28 -9.48 -1.75
C THR A 81 50.45 -9.08 -3.20
N GLU A 82 51.57 -8.39 -3.48
CA GLU A 82 52.03 -8.11 -4.84
C GLU A 82 53.01 -9.18 -5.35
N ASP A 83 53.41 -10.11 -4.48
CA ASP A 83 54.36 -11.17 -4.81
C ASP A 83 53.67 -12.26 -5.62
N THR A 84 54.35 -12.81 -6.61
CA THR A 84 53.93 -14.05 -7.26
C THR A 84 54.13 -15.22 -6.30
N ILE A 85 53.14 -16.09 -6.18
CA ILE A 85 53.23 -17.30 -5.36
C ILE A 85 53.34 -18.50 -6.26
N TRP A 86 54.43 -19.25 -6.06
CA TRP A 86 54.64 -20.56 -6.67
C TRP A 86 54.26 -21.66 -5.68
N LEU A 87 53.47 -22.63 -6.15
CA LEU A 87 53.09 -23.82 -5.39
C LEU A 87 53.59 -25.05 -6.13
N ARG A 88 54.04 -26.07 -5.39
CA ARG A 88 54.48 -27.36 -5.91
C ARG A 88 53.67 -28.46 -5.25
N LEU A 89 53.26 -29.45 -6.03
CA LEU A 89 52.64 -30.71 -5.61
C LEU A 89 53.41 -31.89 -6.22
N HIS A 90 53.64 -32.90 -5.42
CA HIS A 90 54.17 -34.16 -5.93
C HIS A 90 53.03 -35.07 -6.38
N ALA A 91 53.09 -35.58 -7.63
CA ALA A 91 51.98 -36.30 -8.23
C ALA A 91 51.74 -37.67 -7.59
N ASP A 92 52.76 -38.33 -7.12
CA ASP A 92 52.74 -39.63 -6.45
C ASP A 92 52.03 -39.60 -5.09
N GLU A 93 51.94 -38.41 -4.45
CA GLU A 93 51.23 -38.24 -3.19
C GLU A 93 49.70 -38.15 -3.37
N ILE A 94 49.21 -37.78 -4.58
CA ILE A 94 47.82 -37.48 -4.83
C ILE A 94 47.16 -38.34 -5.93
N MET A 95 47.93 -38.87 -6.87
CA MET A 95 47.45 -39.71 -7.96
C MET A 95 47.64 -41.19 -7.60
N HIS A 96 46.56 -41.87 -7.25
CA HIS A 96 46.59 -43.26 -6.82
C HIS A 96 46.32 -44.28 -7.95
N ASP A 97 45.68 -43.85 -9.05
CA ASP A 97 45.40 -44.65 -10.23
C ASP A 97 45.86 -43.89 -11.48
N LEU A 98 46.87 -44.40 -12.16
CA LEU A 98 47.46 -43.73 -13.32
C LEU A 98 46.63 -43.84 -14.60
N ASP A 99 45.59 -44.68 -14.60
CA ASP A 99 44.70 -44.86 -15.74
C ASP A 99 43.42 -43.96 -15.64
N GLU A 100 43.31 -43.14 -14.56
CA GLU A 100 42.15 -42.29 -14.30
C GLU A 100 42.47 -40.82 -14.59
N THR A 101 41.52 -40.10 -15.21
CA THR A 101 41.61 -38.65 -15.39
C THR A 101 41.27 -37.93 -14.11
N TYR A 102 42.13 -37.02 -13.69
CA TYR A 102 41.94 -36.20 -12.50
C TYR A 102 41.66 -34.75 -12.83
N TRP A 103 40.98 -34.07 -11.88
CA TRP A 103 40.58 -32.66 -11.98
C TRP A 103 41.14 -31.88 -10.80
N LEU A 104 42.01 -30.89 -11.12
CA LEU A 104 42.45 -29.89 -10.16
C LEU A 104 41.51 -28.70 -10.23
N GLU A 105 40.76 -28.46 -9.17
CA GLU A 105 39.91 -27.27 -9.02
C GLU A 105 40.63 -26.27 -8.11
N ALA A 106 40.72 -25.02 -8.59
CA ALA A 106 41.28 -23.92 -7.83
C ALA A 106 40.24 -22.81 -7.68
N THR A 107 40.40 -21.96 -6.66
CA THR A 107 39.50 -20.87 -6.30
C THR A 107 38.96 -20.09 -7.52
N ASP A 108 37.72 -19.66 -7.44
CA ASP A 108 36.91 -19.09 -8.53
C ASP A 108 37.48 -17.79 -9.10
N LYS A 109 37.90 -16.85 -8.25
CA LYS A 109 38.20 -15.45 -8.63
C LYS A 109 39.69 -15.13 -8.47
N LEU A 110 40.50 -15.83 -9.21
CA LEU A 110 41.91 -15.46 -9.42
C LEU A 110 42.02 -14.62 -10.69
N ASN A 111 42.93 -13.65 -10.67
CA ASN A 111 43.16 -12.83 -11.87
C ASN A 111 43.84 -13.69 -12.95
N SER A 112 44.92 -14.35 -12.62
CA SER A 112 45.62 -15.30 -13.46
C SER A 112 46.13 -16.47 -12.63
N ILE A 113 46.04 -17.67 -13.16
CA ILE A 113 46.58 -18.90 -12.62
C ILE A 113 47.18 -19.68 -13.79
N GLU A 114 48.43 -20.11 -13.63
CA GLU A 114 49.10 -20.97 -14.59
C GLU A 114 49.44 -22.29 -13.88
N VAL A 115 49.08 -23.40 -14.49
CA VAL A 115 49.35 -24.75 -13.99
C VAL A 115 50.31 -25.43 -14.97
N TYR A 116 51.46 -25.87 -14.46
CA TYR A 116 52.50 -26.57 -15.21
C TYR A 116 52.53 -28.03 -14.76
N LEU A 117 52.31 -28.94 -15.69
CA LEU A 117 52.32 -30.38 -15.48
C LEU A 117 53.68 -30.88 -15.92
N VAL A 118 54.59 -31.10 -14.97
CA VAL A 118 55.99 -31.46 -15.22
C VAL A 118 56.12 -32.96 -15.26
N LYS A 119 56.77 -33.47 -16.33
CA LYS A 119 57.02 -34.88 -16.58
C LYS A 119 58.41 -35.28 -16.11
N SER A 120 58.70 -36.61 -16.05
CA SER A 120 59.98 -37.21 -15.62
C SER A 120 61.17 -36.84 -16.49
N ASP A 121 60.95 -36.25 -17.66
CA ASP A 121 62.00 -35.76 -18.55
C ASP A 121 62.19 -34.23 -18.49
N ASP A 122 61.69 -33.58 -17.44
CA ASP A 122 61.62 -32.11 -17.22
C ASP A 122 60.86 -31.33 -18.31
N THR A 123 60.20 -32.02 -19.21
CA THR A 123 59.23 -31.35 -20.11
C THR A 123 57.94 -31.02 -19.36
N TYR A 124 57.21 -29.99 -19.78
CA TYR A 124 55.97 -29.62 -19.12
C TYR A 124 54.88 -29.24 -20.12
N ASP A 125 53.65 -29.55 -19.74
CA ASP A 125 52.44 -29.02 -20.36
C ASP A 125 51.89 -27.90 -19.51
N MET A 126 51.42 -26.79 -20.15
CA MET A 126 50.93 -25.61 -19.42
C MET A 126 49.45 -25.36 -19.71
N GLN A 127 48.68 -25.23 -18.66
CA GLN A 127 47.29 -24.81 -18.70
C GLN A 127 47.12 -23.44 -18.01
N LYS A 128 46.26 -22.56 -18.57
CA LYS A 128 46.00 -21.21 -18.03
C LYS A 128 44.55 -21.06 -17.62
N GLY A 129 44.36 -20.38 -16.50
CA GLY A 129 43.06 -20.05 -15.96
C GLY A 129 43.02 -18.62 -15.38
N GLY A 130 41.94 -18.31 -14.71
CA GLY A 130 41.67 -16.97 -14.15
C GLY A 130 40.80 -16.10 -15.06
N ILE A 131 40.38 -14.96 -14.50
CA ILE A 131 39.49 -14.00 -15.19
C ILE A 131 40.13 -13.48 -16.49
N SER A 132 41.48 -13.30 -16.50
CA SER A 132 42.23 -12.85 -17.67
C SER A 132 42.20 -13.84 -18.84
N HIS A 133 41.96 -15.12 -18.57
CA HIS A 133 42.00 -16.21 -19.55
C HIS A 133 40.65 -16.87 -19.78
N ILE A 134 39.55 -16.29 -19.27
CA ILE A 134 38.20 -16.90 -19.29
C ILE A 134 37.71 -17.24 -20.70
N LYS A 135 38.11 -16.47 -21.71
CA LYS A 135 37.75 -16.73 -23.12
C LYS A 135 38.41 -17.95 -23.74
N ASN A 136 39.47 -18.40 -23.14
CA ASN A 136 40.31 -19.51 -23.62
C ASN A 136 40.11 -20.79 -22.79
N GLN A 137 39.26 -20.78 -21.79
CA GLN A 137 38.94 -21.98 -21.02
C GLN A 137 38.11 -22.95 -21.86
N GLU A 138 38.55 -24.22 -21.91
CA GLU A 138 37.85 -25.27 -22.66
C GLU A 138 36.51 -25.62 -22.03
N ILE A 139 36.41 -25.52 -20.70
CA ILE A 139 35.21 -25.83 -19.93
C ILE A 139 34.76 -24.58 -19.19
N ALA A 140 33.55 -24.07 -19.54
CA ALA A 140 32.92 -22.99 -18.79
C ALA A 140 32.42 -23.51 -17.43
N TYR A 141 33.19 -23.24 -16.39
CA TYR A 141 32.87 -23.60 -15.01
C TYR A 141 33.14 -22.42 -14.07
N ARG A 142 32.51 -22.43 -12.92
CA ARG A 142 32.58 -21.31 -11.95
C ARG A 142 33.99 -21.13 -11.34
N SER A 143 34.73 -22.22 -11.19
CA SER A 143 36.09 -22.24 -10.64
C SER A 143 37.12 -22.50 -11.76
N ASN A 144 38.38 -22.18 -11.48
CA ASN A 144 39.46 -22.55 -12.38
C ASN A 144 39.65 -24.07 -12.33
N LEU A 145 39.49 -24.71 -13.47
CA LEU A 145 39.51 -26.16 -13.61
C LEU A 145 40.60 -26.60 -14.58
N PHE A 146 41.42 -27.54 -14.14
CA PHE A 146 42.51 -28.08 -14.91
C PHE A 146 42.41 -29.60 -14.92
N TYR A 147 42.59 -30.22 -16.07
CA TYR A 147 42.53 -31.67 -16.21
C TYR A 147 43.91 -32.28 -16.32
N ILE A 148 44.08 -33.50 -15.79
CA ILE A 148 45.33 -34.20 -15.70
C ILE A 148 45.07 -35.64 -16.17
N GLU A 149 45.59 -35.96 -17.35
CA GLU A 149 45.36 -37.25 -18.01
C GLU A 149 46.67 -38.04 -18.19
N ASP A 150 47.84 -37.37 -18.14
CA ASP A 150 49.13 -38.00 -18.43
C ASP A 150 49.71 -38.65 -17.18
N PRO A 151 49.87 -39.97 -17.16
CA PRO A 151 50.44 -40.70 -16.03
C PRO A 151 51.92 -40.44 -15.82
N SER A 152 52.62 -39.80 -16.76
CA SER A 152 54.04 -39.49 -16.67
C SER A 152 54.40 -38.24 -15.87
N ILE A 153 53.37 -37.57 -15.32
CA ILE A 153 53.55 -36.36 -14.52
C ILE A 153 54.13 -36.71 -13.16
N GLU A 154 55.25 -36.11 -12.82
CA GLU A 154 55.89 -36.23 -11.51
C GLU A 154 55.53 -35.09 -10.55
N ALA A 155 55.42 -33.89 -11.08
CA ALA A 155 55.07 -32.71 -10.25
C ALA A 155 54.12 -31.74 -10.96
N ILE A 156 53.32 -31.07 -10.16
CA ILE A 156 52.40 -30.02 -10.60
C ILE A 156 52.82 -28.70 -9.97
N TYR A 157 53.18 -27.71 -10.79
CA TYR A 157 53.48 -26.38 -10.33
C TYR A 157 52.36 -25.44 -10.64
N VAL A 158 52.00 -24.59 -9.66
CA VAL A 158 50.94 -23.61 -9.82
C VAL A 158 51.49 -22.22 -9.53
N LYS A 159 51.42 -21.35 -10.53
CA LYS A 159 51.79 -19.93 -10.43
C LYS A 159 50.56 -19.07 -10.24
N LEU A 160 50.55 -18.27 -9.19
CA LEU A 160 49.47 -17.37 -8.83
C LEU A 160 49.96 -15.94 -8.89
N ASP A 161 49.35 -15.11 -9.75
CA ASP A 161 49.65 -13.68 -9.84
C ASP A 161 48.67 -12.84 -9.00
N GLY A 162 49.24 -12.02 -8.09
CA GLY A 162 48.52 -11.31 -7.05
C GLY A 162 48.10 -9.91 -7.41
N ILE A 163 46.90 -9.72 -7.99
CA ILE A 163 46.22 -8.41 -8.05
C ILE A 163 45.01 -8.33 -7.10
N MET A 164 44.54 -9.46 -6.62
CA MET A 164 43.45 -9.62 -5.64
C MET A 164 43.97 -10.31 -4.38
N PRO A 165 43.21 -10.28 -3.25
CA PRO A 165 43.58 -11.11 -2.12
C PRO A 165 43.74 -12.55 -2.57
N LEU A 166 44.98 -13.07 -2.45
CA LEU A 166 45.31 -14.43 -2.84
C LEU A 166 44.86 -15.40 -1.75
N ASN A 167 43.69 -15.99 -1.97
CA ASN A 167 43.17 -17.06 -1.13
C ASN A 167 42.95 -18.27 -2.02
N LEU A 168 43.78 -19.27 -1.89
CA LEU A 168 43.66 -20.49 -2.68
C LEU A 168 42.98 -21.59 -1.86
N ILE A 169 41.85 -22.03 -2.36
CA ILE A 169 41.18 -23.25 -1.94
C ILE A 169 41.23 -24.18 -3.13
N SER A 170 41.95 -25.29 -3.02
CA SER A 170 42.07 -26.23 -4.14
C SER A 170 41.75 -27.64 -3.71
N PHE A 171 41.16 -28.37 -4.63
CA PHE A 171 40.76 -29.74 -4.45
C PHE A 171 41.15 -30.57 -5.67
N PHE A 172 41.38 -31.84 -5.40
CA PHE A 172 41.69 -32.82 -6.41
C PHE A 172 40.58 -33.89 -6.43
N TYR A 173 40.08 -34.19 -7.61
CA TYR A 173 38.95 -35.10 -7.80
C TYR A 173 39.23 -36.11 -8.89
N THR A 174 38.70 -37.33 -8.74
CA THR A 174 38.45 -38.19 -9.89
C THR A 174 37.34 -37.60 -10.77
N THR A 175 37.30 -37.99 -12.04
CA THR A 175 36.20 -37.53 -12.94
C THR A 175 34.84 -37.86 -12.39
N LYS A 176 34.65 -39.03 -11.78
CA LYS A 176 33.37 -39.45 -11.19
C LYS A 176 32.96 -38.53 -10.03
N ASP A 177 33.87 -38.31 -9.08
CA ASP A 177 33.58 -37.50 -7.89
C ASP A 177 33.32 -36.02 -8.26
N PHE A 178 34.07 -35.51 -9.28
CA PHE A 178 33.82 -34.18 -9.81
C PHE A 178 32.43 -34.02 -10.42
N ILE A 179 31.98 -35.00 -11.25
CA ILE A 179 30.65 -34.98 -11.86
C ILE A 179 29.55 -35.02 -10.78
N GLU A 180 29.69 -35.91 -9.78
CA GLU A 180 28.73 -35.99 -8.66
C GLU A 180 28.61 -34.64 -7.93
N LYS A 181 29.74 -34.00 -7.64
CA LYS A 181 29.80 -32.67 -7.03
C LYS A 181 29.12 -31.60 -7.89
N VAL A 182 29.40 -31.57 -9.20
CA VAL A 182 28.81 -30.58 -10.11
C VAL A 182 27.29 -30.73 -10.17
N ILE A 183 26.78 -31.96 -10.26
CA ILE A 183 25.34 -32.24 -10.28
C ILE A 183 24.69 -31.73 -8.98
N ALA A 184 25.25 -32.06 -7.83
CA ALA A 184 24.75 -31.61 -6.54
C ALA A 184 24.73 -30.07 -6.44
N TYR A 185 25.84 -29.43 -6.79
CA TYR A 185 25.96 -27.97 -6.79
C TYR A 185 24.93 -27.30 -7.69
N LYS A 186 24.79 -27.79 -8.94
CA LYS A 186 23.79 -27.23 -9.90
C LYS A 186 22.37 -27.39 -9.42
N PHE A 187 22.04 -28.50 -8.76
CA PHE A 187 20.73 -28.72 -8.19
C PHE A 187 20.39 -27.70 -7.09
N TYR A 188 21.30 -27.52 -6.10
CA TYR A 188 21.06 -26.56 -5.00
C TYR A 188 21.07 -25.11 -5.46
N THR A 189 21.98 -24.77 -6.34
CA THR A 189 22.05 -23.45 -6.96
C THR A 189 20.75 -23.13 -7.73
N GLY A 190 20.29 -24.09 -8.55
CA GLY A 190 19.03 -23.97 -9.26
C GLY A 190 17.81 -23.80 -8.34
N LEU A 191 17.78 -24.56 -7.24
CA LEU A 191 16.71 -24.45 -6.23
C LEU A 191 16.72 -23.07 -5.56
N PHE A 192 17.89 -22.55 -5.16
CA PHE A 192 18.03 -21.23 -4.56
C PHE A 192 17.58 -20.11 -5.50
N TYR A 193 18.10 -20.07 -6.74
CA TYR A 193 17.73 -19.02 -7.70
C TYR A 193 16.28 -19.15 -8.16
N GLY A 194 15.76 -20.37 -8.30
CA GLY A 194 14.34 -20.62 -8.59
C GLY A 194 13.42 -20.08 -7.49
N PHE A 195 13.81 -20.33 -6.23
CA PHE A 195 13.07 -19.79 -5.08
C PHE A 195 13.10 -18.26 -5.03
N MET A 196 14.28 -17.64 -5.17
CA MET A 196 14.43 -16.18 -5.16
C MET A 196 13.68 -15.51 -6.33
N THR A 197 13.71 -16.11 -7.51
CA THR A 197 13.00 -15.63 -8.69
C THR A 197 11.48 -15.75 -8.52
N SER A 198 11.01 -16.80 -7.87
CA SER A 198 9.58 -16.96 -7.53
C SER A 198 9.10 -15.90 -6.56
N LEU A 199 9.88 -15.58 -5.51
CA LEU A 199 9.58 -14.49 -4.59
C LEU A 199 9.62 -13.12 -5.28
N LEU A 200 10.60 -12.89 -6.15
CA LEU A 200 10.70 -11.68 -6.97
C LEU A 200 9.43 -11.50 -7.81
N SER A 201 9.03 -12.55 -8.53
CA SER A 201 7.84 -12.54 -9.40
C SER A 201 6.56 -12.28 -8.61
N TYR A 202 6.44 -12.89 -7.42
CA TYR A 202 5.32 -12.65 -6.50
C TYR A 202 5.25 -11.18 -6.05
N ASN A 203 6.38 -10.59 -5.63
CA ASN A 203 6.43 -9.21 -5.18
C ASN A 203 6.22 -8.22 -6.35
N LEU A 204 6.69 -8.56 -7.55
CA LEU A 204 6.42 -7.79 -8.77
C LEU A 204 4.93 -7.79 -9.12
N PHE A 205 4.25 -8.94 -9.04
CA PHE A 205 2.80 -9.03 -9.20
C PHE A 205 2.07 -8.17 -8.18
N LEU A 206 2.49 -8.19 -6.91
CA LEU A 206 1.92 -7.35 -5.87
C LEU A 206 2.14 -5.87 -6.14
N PHE A 207 3.31 -5.48 -6.67
CA PHE A 207 3.54 -4.09 -7.09
C PHE A 207 2.55 -3.64 -8.16
N PHE A 208 2.33 -4.42 -9.21
CA PHE A 208 1.35 -4.06 -10.27
C PHE A 208 -0.08 -3.99 -9.76
N SER A 209 -0.44 -4.85 -8.79
CA SER A 209 -1.76 -4.88 -8.18
C SER A 209 -2.02 -3.71 -7.24
N LEU A 210 -1.03 -3.30 -6.45
CA LEU A 210 -1.18 -2.35 -5.34
C LEU A 210 -0.59 -0.98 -5.64
N LYS A 211 0.36 -0.90 -6.58
CA LYS A 211 1.11 0.30 -7.00
C LYS A 211 1.84 1.02 -5.85
N GLU A 212 2.17 0.28 -4.78
CA GLU A 212 2.91 0.78 -3.63
C GLU A 212 4.42 0.81 -3.92
N LYS A 213 5.06 1.96 -3.73
CA LYS A 213 6.49 2.17 -4.01
C LYS A 213 7.42 1.23 -3.24
N ALA A 214 7.03 0.84 -2.02
CA ALA A 214 7.80 -0.10 -1.21
C ALA A 214 8.03 -1.44 -1.93
N TYR A 215 6.99 -1.97 -2.64
CA TYR A 215 7.15 -3.19 -3.44
C TYR A 215 8.11 -3.00 -4.61
N LEU A 216 8.05 -1.84 -5.29
CA LEU A 216 8.96 -1.56 -6.41
C LEU A 216 10.42 -1.55 -5.96
N TYR A 217 10.72 -0.83 -4.87
CA TYR A 217 12.08 -0.78 -4.34
C TYR A 217 12.54 -2.15 -3.83
N TYR A 218 11.64 -2.93 -3.25
CA TYR A 218 11.93 -4.29 -2.82
C TYR A 218 12.23 -5.24 -4.00
N VAL A 219 11.47 -5.14 -5.08
CA VAL A 219 11.71 -5.90 -6.32
C VAL A 219 13.10 -5.59 -6.90
N PHE A 220 13.47 -4.32 -6.98
CA PHE A 220 14.82 -3.94 -7.45
C PHE A 220 15.92 -4.38 -6.47
N TYR A 221 15.68 -4.31 -5.16
CA TYR A 221 16.58 -4.84 -4.15
C TYR A 221 16.81 -6.35 -4.35
N MET A 222 15.73 -7.14 -4.47
CA MET A 222 15.82 -8.58 -4.72
C MET A 222 16.53 -8.90 -6.04
N LEU A 223 16.23 -8.16 -7.09
CA LEU A 223 16.87 -8.34 -8.40
C LEU A 223 18.39 -8.09 -8.31
N CYS A 224 18.79 -6.98 -7.70
CA CYS A 224 20.21 -6.68 -7.46
C CYS A 224 20.87 -7.75 -6.57
N PHE A 225 20.15 -8.26 -5.56
CA PHE A 225 20.67 -9.32 -4.70
C PHE A 225 20.91 -10.62 -5.47
N ILE A 226 19.98 -11.03 -6.34
CA ILE A 226 20.13 -12.23 -7.18
C ILE A 226 21.40 -12.11 -8.06
N PHE A 227 21.59 -10.97 -8.72
CA PHE A 227 22.77 -10.72 -9.54
C PHE A 227 24.06 -10.60 -8.70
N TYR A 228 24.00 -9.96 -7.54
CA TYR A 228 25.12 -9.86 -6.62
C TYR A 228 25.57 -11.26 -6.17
N GLN A 229 24.63 -12.11 -5.76
CA GLN A 229 24.94 -13.47 -5.35
C GLN A 229 25.44 -14.34 -6.51
N ALA A 230 24.88 -14.15 -7.72
CA ALA A 230 25.37 -14.84 -8.91
C ALA A 230 26.84 -14.46 -9.23
N SER A 231 27.17 -13.18 -9.07
CA SER A 231 28.53 -12.71 -9.25
C SER A 231 29.46 -13.18 -8.12
N MET A 232 28.98 -13.21 -6.86
CA MET A 232 29.74 -13.77 -5.74
C MET A 232 30.08 -15.27 -5.92
N ASN A 233 29.12 -16.03 -6.46
CA ASN A 233 29.27 -17.46 -6.73
C ASN A 233 29.92 -17.77 -8.10
N SER A 234 30.43 -16.75 -8.81
CA SER A 234 31.04 -16.88 -10.14
C SER A 234 30.14 -17.50 -11.21
N LEU A 235 28.85 -17.51 -10.99
CA LEU A 235 27.85 -17.98 -11.96
C LEU A 235 27.80 -17.06 -13.19
N ASP A 236 28.10 -15.77 -13.01
CA ASP A 236 28.24 -14.79 -14.09
C ASP A 236 29.41 -15.16 -15.03
N LEU A 237 30.52 -15.61 -14.48
CA LEU A 237 31.65 -16.09 -15.27
C LEU A 237 31.27 -17.34 -16.08
N GLU A 238 30.59 -18.28 -15.46
CA GLU A 238 30.15 -19.50 -16.12
C GLU A 238 29.14 -19.26 -17.25
N LEU A 239 28.14 -18.39 -17.02
CA LEU A 239 27.03 -18.17 -17.96
C LEU A 239 27.37 -17.18 -19.10
N VAL A 240 28.10 -16.12 -18.79
CA VAL A 240 28.35 -15.02 -19.73
C VAL A 240 29.83 -14.60 -19.84
N GLY A 241 30.73 -15.38 -19.27
CA GLY A 241 32.19 -15.09 -19.25
C GLY A 241 32.77 -14.84 -20.64
N HIS A 242 32.27 -15.58 -21.64
CA HIS A 242 32.72 -15.46 -23.04
C HIS A 242 32.22 -14.16 -23.72
N LEU A 243 31.19 -13.49 -23.18
CA LEU A 243 30.54 -12.31 -23.79
C LEU A 243 31.18 -10.99 -23.36
N PHE A 244 31.71 -10.93 -22.14
CA PHE A 244 32.16 -9.68 -21.53
C PHE A 244 33.68 -9.66 -21.33
N SER A 245 34.21 -8.48 -21.03
CA SER A 245 35.62 -8.28 -20.77
C SER A 245 35.96 -8.57 -19.30
N GLU A 246 37.25 -8.88 -19.02
CA GLU A 246 37.80 -8.98 -17.67
C GLU A 246 37.40 -7.78 -16.78
N ARG A 247 37.52 -6.55 -17.34
CA ARG A 247 37.13 -5.32 -16.63
C ARG A 247 35.67 -5.30 -16.16
N PHE A 248 34.80 -5.98 -16.87
CA PHE A 248 33.40 -6.09 -16.48
C PHE A 248 33.28 -6.96 -15.21
N PHE A 249 33.88 -8.15 -15.20
CA PHE A 249 33.75 -9.08 -14.07
C PHE A 249 34.44 -8.58 -12.80
N THR A 250 35.58 -7.94 -12.92
CA THR A 250 36.31 -7.37 -11.78
C THR A 250 35.56 -6.24 -11.10
N ARG A 251 34.67 -5.52 -11.82
CA ARG A 251 33.90 -4.39 -11.30
C ARG A 251 32.43 -4.72 -11.01
N SER A 252 31.92 -5.83 -11.55
CA SER A 252 30.50 -6.19 -11.46
C SER A 252 30.02 -6.28 -10.02
N ILE A 253 30.79 -6.87 -9.11
CA ILE A 253 30.45 -7.02 -7.69
C ILE A 253 30.26 -5.65 -7.03
N SER A 254 31.23 -4.73 -7.23
CA SER A 254 31.17 -3.40 -6.63
C SER A 254 30.03 -2.56 -7.23
N PHE A 255 29.78 -2.69 -8.54
CA PHE A 255 28.70 -2.00 -9.24
C PHE A 255 27.31 -2.47 -8.76
N ILE A 256 27.08 -3.80 -8.80
CA ILE A 256 25.80 -4.40 -8.37
C ILE A 256 25.59 -4.23 -6.87
N GLY A 257 26.68 -4.35 -6.06
CA GLY A 257 26.63 -4.15 -4.62
C GLY A 257 26.20 -2.72 -4.22
N ASN A 258 26.69 -1.69 -4.90
CA ASN A 258 26.22 -0.32 -4.66
C ASN A 258 24.75 -0.13 -5.07
N LEU A 259 24.29 -0.70 -6.20
CA LEU A 259 22.88 -0.69 -6.59
C LEU A 259 22.01 -1.39 -5.54
N LEU A 260 22.46 -2.52 -5.03
CA LEU A 260 21.81 -3.26 -3.95
C LEU A 260 21.60 -2.37 -2.72
N LEU A 261 22.65 -1.67 -2.27
CA LEU A 261 22.58 -0.76 -1.12
C LEU A 261 21.63 0.43 -1.38
N ILE A 262 21.65 1.00 -2.59
CA ILE A 262 20.73 2.09 -2.98
C ILE A 262 19.27 1.64 -2.81
N PHE A 263 18.88 0.50 -3.42
CA PHE A 263 17.51 0.01 -3.34
C PHE A 263 17.14 -0.47 -1.94
N MET A 264 18.10 -1.01 -1.18
CA MET A 264 17.94 -1.36 0.23
C MET A 264 17.58 -0.13 1.09
N ILE A 265 18.28 1.01 0.91
CA ILE A 265 17.98 2.27 1.61
C ILE A 265 16.61 2.81 1.17
N LEU A 266 16.31 2.83 -0.13
CA LEU A 266 15.04 3.31 -0.66
C LEU A 266 13.86 2.48 -0.14
N PHE A 267 14.01 1.15 -0.11
CA PHE A 267 13.03 0.24 0.47
C PHE A 267 12.80 0.51 1.95
N GLY A 268 13.86 0.55 2.76
CA GLY A 268 13.75 0.78 4.20
C GLY A 268 13.08 2.12 4.55
N LYS A 269 13.42 3.19 3.82
CA LYS A 269 12.77 4.50 3.98
C LYS A 269 11.27 4.47 3.72
N GLU A 270 10.87 3.85 2.62
CA GLU A 270 9.47 3.79 2.20
C GLU A 270 8.67 2.80 3.05
N PHE A 271 9.25 1.64 3.37
CA PHE A 271 8.61 0.64 4.20
C PHE A 271 8.32 1.15 5.62
N LEU A 272 9.31 1.78 6.27
CA LEU A 272 9.21 2.31 7.63
C LEU A 272 8.54 3.70 7.69
N ASP A 273 8.17 4.28 6.55
CA ASP A 273 7.61 5.64 6.41
C ASP A 273 8.43 6.68 7.20
N LEU A 274 9.77 6.64 7.03
CA LEU A 274 10.69 7.49 7.79
C LEU A 274 10.45 8.98 7.52
N LYS A 275 9.99 9.33 6.32
CA LYS A 275 9.73 10.74 5.96
C LYS A 275 8.66 11.36 6.84
N ARG A 276 7.58 10.64 7.10
CA ARG A 276 6.41 11.12 7.85
C ARG A 276 6.61 11.01 9.36
N ASN A 277 7.09 9.84 9.80
CA ASN A 277 7.10 9.49 11.22
C ASN A 277 8.42 9.85 11.93
N PHE A 278 9.56 9.83 11.20
CA PHE A 278 10.90 9.96 11.77
C PHE A 278 11.82 10.81 10.90
N PRO A 279 11.59 12.15 10.79
CA PRO A 279 12.31 13.04 9.86
C PRO A 279 13.84 13.06 10.05
N GLN A 280 14.33 12.83 11.27
CA GLN A 280 15.78 12.76 11.55
C GLN A 280 16.40 11.53 10.90
N PHE A 281 15.81 10.34 11.10
CA PHE A 281 16.27 9.11 10.43
C PHE A 281 16.16 9.22 8.90
N ASN A 282 15.11 9.88 8.39
CA ASN A 282 15.00 10.12 6.95
C ASN A 282 16.13 11.01 6.41
N ARG A 283 16.60 12.03 7.17
CA ARG A 283 17.76 12.87 6.77
C ARG A 283 19.05 12.05 6.75
N MET A 284 19.27 11.21 7.77
CA MET A 284 20.42 10.31 7.82
C MET A 284 20.41 9.30 6.66
N ALA A 285 19.25 8.70 6.37
CA ALA A 285 19.07 7.82 5.22
C ALA A 285 19.38 8.50 3.88
N ASN A 286 18.99 9.78 3.72
CA ASN A 286 19.33 10.55 2.53
C ASN A 286 20.85 10.82 2.43
N GLY A 287 21.52 11.07 3.55
CA GLY A 287 22.98 11.21 3.60
C GLY A 287 23.69 9.91 3.17
N LEU A 288 23.26 8.77 3.73
CA LEU A 288 23.77 7.45 3.34
C LEU A 288 23.49 7.13 1.87
N LEU A 289 22.29 7.47 1.38
CA LEU A 289 21.95 7.29 -0.02
C LEU A 289 22.88 8.13 -0.92
N GLY A 290 23.13 9.39 -0.57
CA GLY A 290 24.07 10.24 -1.30
C GLY A 290 25.49 9.66 -1.33
N ALA A 291 25.99 9.20 -0.18
CA ALA A 291 27.31 8.54 -0.08
C ALA A 291 27.38 7.27 -0.93
N THR A 292 26.32 6.42 -0.91
CA THR A 292 26.26 5.20 -1.73
C THR A 292 26.21 5.52 -3.23
N VAL A 293 25.50 6.58 -3.62
CA VAL A 293 25.46 7.05 -5.03
C VAL A 293 26.84 7.56 -5.47
N ILE A 294 27.54 8.28 -4.61
CA ILE A 294 28.93 8.70 -4.90
C ILE A 294 29.83 7.48 -5.05
N SER A 295 29.73 6.50 -4.14
CA SER A 295 30.47 5.24 -4.22
C SER A 295 30.16 4.47 -5.51
N PHE A 296 28.89 4.42 -5.93
CA PHE A 296 28.47 3.79 -7.19
C PHE A 296 29.19 4.40 -8.41
N PHE A 297 29.24 5.72 -8.50
CA PHE A 297 29.94 6.39 -9.60
C PHE A 297 31.46 6.27 -9.49
N SER A 298 32.03 6.20 -8.27
CA SER A 298 33.47 6.04 -8.08
C SER A 298 34.00 4.71 -8.66
N VAL A 299 33.19 3.66 -8.71
CA VAL A 299 33.53 2.35 -9.34
C VAL A 299 33.94 2.53 -10.81
N TYR A 300 33.41 3.53 -11.51
CA TYR A 300 33.75 3.78 -12.90
C TYR A 300 35.13 4.43 -13.08
N PHE A 301 35.52 5.30 -12.16
CA PHE A 301 36.73 6.13 -12.27
C PHE A 301 37.96 5.48 -11.59
N THR A 302 37.75 4.65 -10.56
CA THR A 302 38.83 4.05 -9.79
C THR A 302 39.40 2.85 -10.53
N THR A 303 40.72 2.73 -10.51
CA THR A 303 41.45 1.57 -11.05
C THR A 303 41.77 0.54 -9.98
N ASP A 304 41.82 0.93 -8.71
CA ASP A 304 42.10 0.07 -7.56
C ASP A 304 40.83 -0.69 -7.13
N ILE A 305 40.77 -1.96 -7.48
CA ILE A 305 39.66 -2.87 -7.20
C ILE A 305 39.55 -3.14 -5.69
N THR A 306 40.66 -3.22 -4.99
CA THR A 306 40.70 -3.47 -3.54
C THR A 306 40.05 -2.31 -2.77
N MET A 307 40.40 -1.07 -3.14
CA MET A 307 39.80 0.13 -2.56
C MET A 307 38.28 0.16 -2.79
N MET A 308 37.83 -0.18 -4.01
CA MET A 308 36.40 -0.21 -4.34
C MET A 308 35.63 -1.22 -3.46
N ASN A 309 36.17 -2.44 -3.33
CA ASN A 309 35.54 -3.48 -2.53
C ASN A 309 35.54 -3.11 -1.03
N THR A 310 36.61 -2.53 -0.53
CA THR A 310 36.71 -2.06 0.85
C THR A 310 35.67 -0.99 1.15
N ILE A 311 35.52 0.01 0.27
CA ILE A 311 34.49 1.03 0.41
C ILE A 311 33.09 0.40 0.41
N LEU A 312 32.82 -0.53 -0.51
CA LEU A 312 31.52 -1.23 -0.57
C LEU A 312 31.22 -1.97 0.73
N ILE A 313 32.19 -2.71 1.28
CA ILE A 313 32.02 -3.45 2.55
C ILE A 313 31.71 -2.50 3.71
N ILE A 314 32.49 -1.42 3.84
CA ILE A 314 32.26 -0.40 4.87
C ILE A 314 30.86 0.19 4.74
N MET A 315 30.47 0.60 3.52
CA MET A 315 29.14 1.13 3.25
C MET A 315 28.03 0.13 3.56
N ALA A 316 28.23 -1.16 3.21
CA ALA A 316 27.26 -2.21 3.49
C ALA A 316 27.03 -2.37 5.01
N ILE A 317 28.11 -2.38 5.81
CA ILE A 317 28.01 -2.44 7.28
C ILE A 317 27.23 -1.25 7.83
N PHE A 318 27.57 -0.03 7.41
CA PHE A 318 26.88 1.19 7.90
C PHE A 318 25.41 1.22 7.49
N VAL A 319 25.08 0.90 6.24
CA VAL A 319 23.71 0.91 5.73
C VAL A 319 22.87 -0.16 6.45
N THR A 320 23.39 -1.38 6.54
CA THR A 320 22.66 -2.50 7.15
C THR A 320 22.39 -2.26 8.62
N PHE A 321 23.41 -1.80 9.37
CA PHE A 321 23.25 -1.44 10.78
C PHE A 321 22.30 -0.28 10.99
N PHE A 322 22.38 0.77 10.16
CA PHE A 322 21.46 1.91 10.21
C PHE A 322 20.01 1.49 9.97
N LEU A 323 19.75 0.65 8.97
CA LEU A 323 18.40 0.17 8.66
C LEU A 323 17.84 -0.73 9.76
N TRP A 324 18.68 -1.59 10.34
CA TRP A 324 18.31 -2.39 11.50
C TRP A 324 17.95 -1.52 12.71
N LEU A 325 18.80 -0.53 13.04
CA LEU A 325 18.55 0.41 14.14
C LEU A 325 17.29 1.23 13.90
N SER A 326 17.05 1.67 12.67
CA SER A 326 15.83 2.40 12.28
C SER A 326 14.59 1.54 12.49
N GLY A 327 14.63 0.28 12.07
CA GLY A 327 13.54 -0.68 12.28
C GLY A 327 13.26 -0.95 13.75
N LEU A 328 14.33 -1.13 14.56
CA LEU A 328 14.22 -1.31 16.00
C LEU A 328 13.56 -0.10 16.68
N PHE A 329 13.98 1.11 16.31
CA PHE A 329 13.40 2.34 16.83
C PHE A 329 11.91 2.47 16.49
N VAL A 330 11.53 2.17 15.26
CA VAL A 330 10.13 2.17 14.79
C VAL A 330 9.29 1.15 15.56
N LEU A 331 9.85 -0.05 15.80
CA LEU A 331 9.19 -1.11 16.57
C LEU A 331 8.97 -0.70 18.04
N LEU A 332 9.99 -0.12 18.68
CA LEU A 332 9.93 0.36 20.07
C LEU A 332 8.93 1.52 20.24
N LYS A 333 8.66 2.30 19.19
CA LYS A 333 7.60 3.32 19.17
C LYS A 333 6.20 2.74 18.96
N GLY A 334 6.05 1.42 18.90
CA GLY A 334 4.77 0.72 18.83
C GLY A 334 4.22 0.46 17.42
N HIS A 335 4.97 0.74 16.36
CA HIS A 335 4.55 0.47 15.00
C HIS A 335 4.71 -1.01 14.66
N LYS A 336 3.62 -1.77 14.78
CA LYS A 336 3.59 -3.23 14.63
C LYS A 336 4.06 -3.73 13.25
N MET A 337 3.97 -2.90 12.20
CA MET A 337 4.42 -3.26 10.85
C MET A 337 5.93 -3.55 10.77
N ALA A 338 6.74 -3.05 11.72
CA ALA A 338 8.18 -3.29 11.75
C ALA A 338 8.59 -4.67 12.28
N ARG A 339 7.68 -5.49 12.83
CA ARG A 339 8.02 -6.77 13.48
C ARG A 339 8.69 -7.79 12.55
N TYR A 340 8.07 -8.07 11.41
CA TYR A 340 8.64 -9.02 10.42
C TYR A 340 9.88 -8.44 9.73
N TYR A 341 9.89 -7.14 9.49
CA TYR A 341 11.08 -6.43 9.03
C TYR A 341 12.26 -6.67 9.96
N MET A 342 12.09 -6.51 11.28
CA MET A 342 13.14 -6.75 12.26
C MET A 342 13.63 -8.20 12.28
N ILE A 343 12.71 -9.17 12.15
CA ILE A 343 13.11 -10.59 12.10
C ILE A 343 14.00 -10.83 10.88
N GLY A 344 13.57 -10.42 9.69
CA GLY A 344 14.33 -10.60 8.45
C GLY A 344 15.73 -9.99 8.54
N TRP A 345 15.81 -8.73 8.94
CA TRP A 345 17.10 -8.02 9.09
C TRP A 345 18.02 -8.62 10.17
N THR A 346 17.45 -9.11 11.27
CA THR A 346 18.25 -9.75 12.33
C THR A 346 18.87 -11.06 11.84
N VAL A 347 18.12 -11.85 11.08
CA VAL A 347 18.64 -13.10 10.47
C VAL A 347 19.74 -12.80 9.46
N LEU A 348 19.54 -11.82 8.59
CA LEU A 348 20.55 -11.41 7.60
C LEU A 348 21.83 -10.92 8.28
N LEU A 349 21.72 -10.02 9.29
CA LEU A 349 22.89 -9.54 10.04
C LEU A 349 23.60 -10.67 10.76
N GLY A 350 22.86 -11.60 11.35
CA GLY A 350 23.42 -12.78 11.99
C GLY A 350 24.23 -13.65 11.00
N SER A 351 23.71 -13.85 9.80
CA SER A 351 24.38 -14.62 8.76
C SER A 351 25.66 -13.93 8.25
N ILE A 352 25.64 -12.61 8.06
CA ILE A 352 26.82 -11.80 7.71
C ILE A 352 27.87 -11.86 8.83
N MET A 353 27.44 -11.84 10.09
CA MET A 353 28.36 -11.96 11.24
C MET A 353 29.03 -13.33 11.30
N VAL A 354 28.28 -14.41 11.04
CA VAL A 354 28.86 -15.77 10.94
C VAL A 354 29.90 -15.83 9.82
N GLN A 355 29.61 -15.24 8.66
CA GLN A 355 30.56 -15.13 7.56
C GLN A 355 31.86 -14.40 7.99
N ALA A 356 31.69 -13.22 8.61
CA ALA A 356 32.84 -12.42 9.04
C ALA A 356 33.73 -13.17 10.09
N LEU A 357 33.09 -13.84 11.06
CA LEU A 357 33.82 -14.66 12.05
C LEU A 357 34.52 -15.87 11.42
N GLY A 358 33.95 -16.42 10.35
CA GLY A 358 34.61 -17.46 9.56
C GLY A 358 35.85 -16.95 8.84
N PHE A 359 35.76 -15.83 8.15
CA PHE A 359 36.92 -15.22 7.48
C PHE A 359 38.02 -14.80 8.45
N LEU A 360 37.68 -14.45 9.69
CA LEU A 360 38.64 -14.17 10.76
C LEU A 360 39.19 -15.43 11.43
N SER A 361 38.81 -16.64 10.94
CA SER A 361 39.19 -17.94 11.50
C SER A 361 38.86 -18.13 12.99
N VAL A 362 37.84 -17.38 13.49
CA VAL A 362 37.35 -17.53 14.87
C VAL A 362 36.47 -18.78 14.99
N ILE A 363 35.73 -19.12 13.93
CA ILE A 363 34.91 -20.32 13.85
C ILE A 363 35.52 -21.27 12.83
N PRO A 364 35.90 -22.51 13.21
CA PRO A 364 36.61 -23.43 12.33
C PRO A 364 35.66 -24.23 11.42
N PHE A 365 34.95 -23.55 10.52
CA PHE A 365 34.13 -24.23 9.50
C PHE A 365 34.83 -24.22 8.14
N HIS A 366 34.30 -25.04 7.22
CA HIS A 366 34.77 -25.05 5.84
C HIS A 366 34.49 -23.67 5.18
N PRO A 367 35.46 -23.08 4.43
CA PRO A 367 35.32 -21.74 3.83
C PRO A 367 34.04 -21.55 2.99
N ARG A 368 33.61 -22.57 2.23
CA ARG A 368 32.39 -22.53 1.44
C ARG A 368 31.13 -22.34 2.28
N ILE A 369 31.10 -22.81 3.53
CA ILE A 369 29.97 -22.58 4.43
C ILE A 369 29.83 -21.08 4.69
N TYR A 370 30.92 -20.36 4.87
CA TYR A 370 30.88 -18.92 5.10
C TYR A 370 30.38 -18.14 3.88
N GLU A 371 30.67 -18.63 2.67
CA GLU A 371 30.17 -18.01 1.43
C GLU A 371 28.66 -18.21 1.23
N GLU A 372 28.12 -19.34 1.68
CA GLU A 372 26.72 -19.72 1.49
C GLU A 372 25.78 -19.22 2.60
N VAL A 373 26.27 -19.06 3.82
CA VAL A 373 25.47 -18.60 4.97
C VAL A 373 24.74 -17.27 4.71
N PRO A 374 25.34 -16.24 4.09
CA PRO A 374 24.62 -15.03 3.74
C PRO A 374 23.50 -15.23 2.72
N ALA A 375 23.66 -16.15 1.77
CA ALA A 375 22.62 -16.49 0.80
C ALA A 375 21.39 -17.10 1.50
N ILE A 376 21.64 -18.01 2.46
CA ILE A 376 20.58 -18.59 3.30
C ILE A 376 19.91 -17.49 4.14
N GLY A 377 20.71 -16.64 4.79
CA GLY A 377 20.21 -15.51 5.57
C GLY A 377 19.32 -14.56 4.75
N ALA A 378 19.75 -14.27 3.53
CA ALA A 378 18.97 -13.44 2.60
C ALA A 378 17.70 -14.11 2.08
N ALA A 379 17.69 -15.43 1.89
CA ALA A 379 16.47 -16.17 1.56
C ALA A 379 15.42 -16.07 2.68
N PHE A 380 15.84 -16.20 3.94
CA PHE A 380 14.99 -15.97 5.09
C PHE A 380 14.53 -14.52 5.19
N GLU A 381 15.44 -13.56 5.04
CA GLU A 381 15.12 -12.14 5.00
C GLU A 381 14.07 -11.85 3.93
N ALA A 382 14.23 -12.39 2.72
CA ALA A 382 13.30 -12.22 1.62
C ALA A 382 11.88 -12.73 1.95
N ILE A 383 11.76 -13.87 2.64
CA ILE A 383 10.48 -14.37 3.15
C ILE A 383 9.86 -13.39 4.14
N PHE A 384 10.63 -13.02 5.17
CA PHE A 384 10.11 -12.14 6.23
C PHE A 384 9.78 -10.74 5.74
N LEU A 385 10.52 -10.19 4.78
CA LEU A 385 10.18 -8.91 4.16
C LEU A 385 8.94 -9.00 3.27
N SER A 386 8.75 -10.10 2.55
CA SER A 386 7.51 -10.35 1.80
C SER A 386 6.30 -10.45 2.75
N LEU A 387 6.46 -11.10 3.91
CA LEU A 387 5.46 -11.14 4.97
C LEU A 387 5.20 -9.76 5.58
N ALA A 388 6.27 -8.99 5.82
CA ALA A 388 6.19 -7.62 6.35
C ALA A 388 5.39 -6.70 5.43
N LEU A 389 5.62 -6.79 4.13
CA LEU A 389 4.86 -6.05 3.12
C LEU A 389 3.38 -6.45 3.12
N GLY A 390 3.07 -7.75 3.19
CA GLY A 390 1.70 -8.25 3.30
C GLY A 390 0.99 -7.78 4.58
N ASP A 391 1.68 -7.80 5.72
CA ASP A 391 1.15 -7.31 7.01
C ASP A 391 0.89 -5.80 6.99
N LYS A 392 1.79 -5.02 6.37
CA LYS A 392 1.60 -3.57 6.16
C LYS A 392 0.30 -3.27 5.42
N ILE A 393 0.00 -4.01 4.35
CA ILE A 393 -1.26 -3.85 3.60
C ILE A 393 -2.47 -4.18 4.47
N ASN A 394 -2.42 -5.26 5.24
CA ASN A 394 -3.52 -5.64 6.12
C ASN A 394 -3.79 -4.56 7.18
N ILE A 395 -2.76 -3.95 7.74
CA ILE A 395 -2.87 -2.83 8.68
C ILE A 395 -3.49 -1.62 8.00
N MET A 396 -2.95 -1.19 6.85
CA MET A 396 -3.47 -0.06 6.08
C MET A 396 -4.94 -0.26 5.68
N LYS A 397 -5.32 -1.48 5.25
CA LYS A 397 -6.70 -1.82 4.91
C LYS A 397 -7.64 -1.69 6.10
N LYS A 398 -7.22 -2.15 7.28
CA LYS A 398 -8.01 -2.01 8.52
C LYS A 398 -8.18 -0.54 8.92
N GLU A 399 -7.13 0.26 8.83
CA GLU A 399 -7.17 1.70 9.12
C GLU A 399 -8.09 2.43 8.14
N TYR A 400 -8.02 2.09 6.86
CA TYR A 400 -8.91 2.65 5.83
C TYR A 400 -10.38 2.29 6.10
N GLN A 401 -10.69 1.02 6.42
CA GLN A 401 -12.05 0.59 6.77
C GLN A 401 -12.59 1.33 7.99
N ALA A 402 -11.80 1.43 9.05
CA ALA A 402 -12.19 2.17 10.26
C ALA A 402 -12.41 3.68 9.99
N SER A 403 -11.63 4.27 9.08
CA SER A 403 -11.84 5.66 8.64
C SER A 403 -13.11 5.82 7.83
N GLN A 404 -13.43 4.88 6.94
CA GLN A 404 -14.68 4.86 6.16
C GLN A 404 -15.92 4.71 7.07
N GLU A 405 -15.87 3.83 8.05
CA GLU A 405 -16.96 3.65 9.03
C GLU A 405 -17.25 4.96 9.77
N LYS A 406 -16.22 5.64 10.30
CA LYS A 406 -16.37 6.94 10.96
C LYS A 406 -16.92 8.03 10.03
N LEU A 407 -16.54 8.02 8.76
CA LEU A 407 -17.06 8.97 7.78
C LEU A 407 -18.54 8.70 7.49
N ASN A 408 -18.92 7.44 7.36
CA ASN A 408 -20.31 7.05 7.15
C ASN A 408 -21.21 7.43 8.33
N GLU A 409 -20.78 7.14 9.58
CA GLU A 409 -21.50 7.57 10.78
C GLU A 409 -21.72 9.09 10.81
N LYS A 410 -20.68 9.87 10.48
CA LYS A 410 -20.79 11.33 10.41
C LYS A 410 -21.74 11.79 9.31
N LEU A 411 -21.72 11.12 8.16
CA LEU A 411 -22.60 11.42 7.04
C LEU A 411 -24.08 11.12 7.39
N GLU A 412 -24.35 9.97 8.01
CA GLU A 412 -25.68 9.59 8.48
C GLU A 412 -26.24 10.61 9.47
N HIS A 413 -25.43 11.04 10.43
CA HIS A 413 -25.83 12.08 11.39
C HIS A 413 -26.16 13.42 10.68
N LEU A 414 -25.35 13.84 9.72
CA LEU A 414 -25.56 15.06 8.96
C LEU A 414 -26.82 14.98 8.09
N VAL A 415 -27.06 13.83 7.45
CA VAL A 415 -28.26 13.58 6.63
C VAL A 415 -29.52 13.65 7.51
N ALA A 416 -29.51 13.02 8.69
CA ALA A 416 -30.62 13.04 9.63
C ALA A 416 -30.93 14.49 10.09
N GLU A 417 -29.91 15.25 10.46
CA GLU A 417 -30.05 16.67 10.86
C GLU A 417 -30.63 17.52 9.74
N ARG A 418 -30.10 17.40 8.52
CA ARG A 418 -30.60 18.16 7.35
C ARG A 418 -32.01 17.77 6.96
N THR A 419 -32.36 16.49 7.07
CA THR A 419 -33.72 16.01 6.81
C THR A 419 -34.73 16.62 7.80
N GLN A 420 -34.36 16.70 9.07
CA GLN A 420 -35.18 17.31 10.10
C GLN A 420 -35.35 18.82 9.86
N GLN A 421 -34.27 19.54 9.55
CA GLN A 421 -34.32 20.96 9.21
C GLN A 421 -35.21 21.23 8.00
N LEU A 422 -35.10 20.42 6.95
CA LEU A 422 -35.89 20.52 5.74
C LEU A 422 -37.40 20.29 6.03
N LYS A 423 -37.70 19.28 6.88
CA LYS A 423 -39.08 19.00 7.28
C LYS A 423 -39.70 20.16 8.06
N MET A 424 -38.96 20.77 8.99
CA MET A 424 -39.43 21.94 9.74
C MET A 424 -39.67 23.14 8.82
N ALA A 425 -38.70 23.43 7.93
CA ALA A 425 -38.83 24.53 6.97
C ALA A 425 -40.02 24.32 6.01
N ASN A 426 -40.24 23.08 5.56
CA ASN A 426 -41.39 22.76 4.69
C ASN A 426 -42.74 22.94 5.41
N THR A 427 -42.81 22.52 6.67
CA THR A 427 -44.02 22.75 7.48
C THR A 427 -44.30 24.26 7.69
N GLU A 428 -43.28 25.04 7.94
CA GLU A 428 -43.39 26.50 8.08
C GLU A 428 -43.83 27.14 6.76
N LEU A 429 -43.27 26.71 5.64
CA LEU A 429 -43.69 27.17 4.32
C LEU A 429 -45.16 26.82 4.01
N GLU A 430 -45.63 25.63 4.39
CA GLU A 430 -47.04 25.23 4.22
C GLU A 430 -47.99 26.13 5.03
N ILE A 431 -47.64 26.43 6.28
CA ILE A 431 -48.43 27.35 7.10
C ILE A 431 -48.47 28.73 6.47
N LEU A 432 -47.34 29.28 6.04
CA LEU A 432 -47.28 30.60 5.40
C LEU A 432 -48.03 30.65 4.08
N ALA A 433 -48.03 29.58 3.31
CA ALA A 433 -48.71 29.52 2.01
C ALA A 433 -50.25 29.44 2.12
N HIS A 434 -50.78 28.88 3.20
CA HIS A 434 -52.20 28.56 3.32
C HIS A 434 -52.96 29.35 4.38
N THR A 435 -52.27 30.12 5.23
CA THR A 435 -52.85 30.82 6.37
C THR A 435 -52.71 32.33 6.23
N ASP A 436 -53.77 33.11 6.54
CA ASP A 436 -53.69 34.56 6.70
C ASP A 436 -52.99 34.90 8.02
N GLN A 437 -51.93 35.65 7.93
CA GLN A 437 -51.08 35.92 9.10
C GLN A 437 -51.75 36.78 10.19
N LEU A 438 -52.71 37.65 9.81
CA LEU A 438 -53.38 38.51 10.76
C LEU A 438 -54.46 37.74 11.56
N THR A 439 -55.25 36.96 10.85
CA THR A 439 -56.42 36.29 11.43
C THR A 439 -56.23 34.87 11.82
N GLN A 440 -55.08 34.26 11.37
CA GLN A 440 -54.75 32.84 11.57
C GLN A 440 -55.80 31.87 11.01
N LEU A 441 -56.64 32.36 10.07
CA LEU A 441 -57.60 31.58 9.30
C LEU A 441 -57.01 31.21 7.94
N PRO A 442 -57.57 30.23 7.23
CA PRO A 442 -57.21 29.97 5.83
C PRO A 442 -57.20 31.26 5.02
N ASN A 443 -56.14 31.53 4.29
CA ASN A 443 -56.02 32.67 3.41
C ASN A 443 -56.86 32.45 2.13
N ARG A 444 -57.01 33.50 1.33
CA ARG A 444 -57.82 33.47 0.11
C ARG A 444 -57.47 32.30 -0.80
N PHE A 445 -56.13 32.00 -0.99
CA PHE A 445 -55.67 30.89 -1.82
C PHE A 445 -56.20 29.53 -1.31
N GLN A 446 -56.15 29.32 -0.02
CA GLN A 446 -56.64 28.09 0.59
C GLN A 446 -58.15 27.99 0.56
N VAL A 447 -58.85 29.12 0.76
CA VAL A 447 -60.34 29.20 0.66
C VAL A 447 -60.81 28.90 -0.75
N ASP A 448 -60.15 29.47 -1.78
CA ASP A 448 -60.52 29.24 -3.19
C ASP A 448 -60.34 27.72 -3.51
N ARG A 449 -59.30 27.10 -3.03
CA ARG A 449 -59.08 25.66 -3.20
C ARG A 449 -60.14 24.82 -2.51
N LEU A 450 -60.41 25.09 -1.25
CA LEU A 450 -61.46 24.37 -0.47
C LEU A 450 -62.85 24.54 -1.05
N LEU A 451 -63.17 25.74 -1.55
CA LEU A 451 -64.42 26.03 -2.20
C LEU A 451 -64.57 25.29 -3.53
N THR A 452 -63.48 25.23 -4.34
CA THR A 452 -63.48 24.48 -5.59
C THR A 452 -63.70 22.99 -5.31
N ASP A 453 -62.96 22.43 -4.36
CA ASP A 453 -63.06 21.01 -3.96
C ASP A 453 -64.51 20.73 -3.41
N GLY A 454 -65.08 21.65 -2.64
CA GLY A 454 -66.44 21.54 -2.10
C GLY A 454 -67.49 21.58 -3.20
N PHE A 455 -67.34 22.51 -4.16
CA PHE A 455 -68.25 22.69 -5.30
C PHE A 455 -68.24 21.44 -6.22
N GLU A 456 -67.05 20.90 -6.57
CA GLU A 456 -66.95 19.68 -7.39
C GLU A 456 -67.56 18.46 -6.72
N ARG A 457 -67.43 18.33 -5.39
CA ARG A 457 -68.09 17.27 -4.62
C ARG A 457 -69.60 17.43 -4.59
N ALA A 458 -70.10 18.65 -4.41
CA ALA A 458 -71.53 18.95 -4.43
C ALA A 458 -72.15 18.64 -5.80
N GLN A 459 -71.46 19.02 -6.88
CA GLN A 459 -71.90 18.77 -8.25
C GLN A 459 -71.87 17.25 -8.58
N SER A 460 -70.83 16.56 -8.25
CA SER A 460 -70.68 15.12 -8.60
C SER A 460 -71.55 14.18 -7.79
N LYS A 461 -71.80 14.52 -6.50
CA LYS A 461 -72.60 13.70 -5.57
C LYS A 461 -73.97 14.20 -5.33
N GLN A 462 -74.38 15.30 -5.99
CA GLN A 462 -75.69 16.01 -5.78
C GLN A 462 -75.96 16.27 -4.31
N MET A 463 -74.90 16.63 -3.55
CA MET A 463 -75.05 17.00 -2.13
C MET A 463 -75.24 18.50 -1.97
N PRO A 464 -76.01 18.96 -0.94
CA PRO A 464 -76.10 20.36 -0.68
C PRO A 464 -74.77 20.98 -0.31
N LEU A 465 -74.46 22.14 -0.83
CA LEU A 465 -73.36 22.99 -0.45
C LEU A 465 -73.88 24.42 -0.29
N SER A 466 -73.62 25.00 0.85
CA SER A 466 -73.92 26.42 1.05
C SER A 466 -72.64 27.20 1.30
N ILE A 467 -72.65 28.46 0.91
CA ILE A 467 -71.61 29.42 1.22
C ILE A 467 -72.17 30.64 1.88
N ILE A 468 -71.42 31.21 2.80
CA ILE A 468 -71.81 32.45 3.51
C ILE A 468 -70.65 33.42 3.31
N LEU A 469 -70.90 34.51 2.61
CA LEU A 469 -69.97 35.62 2.50
C LEU A 469 -70.36 36.69 3.51
N LEU A 470 -69.40 37.14 4.27
CA LEU A 470 -69.67 38.18 5.27
C LEU A 470 -68.65 39.30 5.17
N ASP A 471 -69.08 40.49 5.61
CA ASP A 471 -68.29 41.71 5.59
C ASP A 471 -68.60 42.54 6.85
N ILE A 472 -67.51 43.09 7.44
CA ILE A 472 -67.63 43.89 8.67
C ILE A 472 -68.20 45.26 8.36
N ASP A 473 -69.38 45.56 8.91
CA ASP A 473 -70.06 46.78 8.65
C ASP A 473 -69.28 48.04 9.05
N GLN A 474 -69.15 48.96 8.08
CA GLN A 474 -68.39 50.21 8.26
C GLN A 474 -66.95 50.02 8.76
N PHE A 475 -66.27 48.99 8.30
CA PHE A 475 -64.89 48.71 8.71
C PHE A 475 -63.89 49.81 8.31
N LYS A 476 -64.15 50.46 7.14
CA LYS A 476 -63.34 51.61 6.71
C LYS A 476 -63.41 52.75 7.75
N ALA A 477 -64.59 53.03 8.33
CA ALA A 477 -64.72 54.05 9.37
C ALA A 477 -63.93 53.69 10.65
N VAL A 478 -63.73 52.41 10.94
CA VAL A 478 -62.83 52.00 12.03
C VAL A 478 -61.37 52.39 11.72
N ASN A 479 -60.91 52.06 10.54
CA ASN A 479 -59.55 52.42 10.11
C ASN A 479 -59.36 53.95 10.07
N ASP A 480 -60.34 54.69 9.53
CA ASP A 480 -60.27 56.15 9.40
C ASP A 480 -60.29 56.86 10.76
N ASN A 481 -61.05 56.35 11.74
CA ASN A 481 -61.19 56.98 13.05
C ASN A 481 -60.18 56.51 14.11
N TYR A 482 -59.75 55.27 14.05
CA TYR A 482 -58.98 54.65 15.11
C TYR A 482 -57.60 54.07 14.61
N GLY A 483 -57.38 54.18 13.31
CA GLY A 483 -56.11 53.68 12.69
C GLY A 483 -56.14 52.19 12.37
N HIS A 484 -55.27 51.78 11.47
CA HIS A 484 -55.18 50.38 10.97
C HIS A 484 -54.94 49.36 12.06
N GLN A 485 -54.17 49.69 13.12
CA GLN A 485 -53.93 48.78 14.23
C GLN A 485 -55.23 48.36 14.97
N VAL A 486 -56.13 49.27 15.14
CA VAL A 486 -57.45 48.96 15.74
C VAL A 486 -58.34 48.18 14.76
N GLY A 487 -58.23 48.47 13.48
CA GLY A 487 -58.85 47.65 12.43
C GLY A 487 -58.33 46.19 12.45
N ASP A 488 -57.04 46.02 12.59
CA ASP A 488 -56.45 44.69 12.70
C ASP A 488 -56.93 43.90 13.93
N LEU A 489 -57.06 44.56 15.08
CA LEU A 489 -57.65 43.94 16.28
C LEU A 489 -59.14 43.55 16.03
N VAL A 490 -59.92 44.37 15.36
CA VAL A 490 -61.31 44.03 15.00
C VAL A 490 -61.36 42.81 14.06
N LEU A 491 -60.44 42.71 13.08
CA LEU A 491 -60.37 41.57 12.20
C LEU A 491 -60.01 40.28 12.96
N GLN A 492 -59.04 40.36 13.90
CA GLN A 492 -58.65 39.23 14.75
C GLN A 492 -59.83 38.77 15.64
N GLU A 493 -60.54 39.71 16.28
CA GLU A 493 -61.65 39.37 17.13
C GLU A 493 -62.79 38.75 16.33
N VAL A 494 -63.16 39.32 15.16
CA VAL A 494 -64.15 38.72 14.27
C VAL A 494 -63.71 37.31 13.84
N ALA A 495 -62.51 37.15 13.45
CA ALA A 495 -61.94 35.81 13.08
C ALA A 495 -62.05 34.80 14.23
N MET A 496 -61.80 35.23 15.47
CA MET A 496 -61.94 34.40 16.66
C MET A 496 -63.41 33.99 16.87
N GLN A 497 -64.30 34.94 16.84
CA GLN A 497 -65.76 34.69 16.97
C GLN A 497 -66.30 33.76 15.89
N LEU A 498 -65.82 33.93 14.66
CA LEU A 498 -66.17 33.07 13.54
C LEU A 498 -65.63 31.63 13.74
N LYS A 499 -64.39 31.49 14.19
CA LYS A 499 -63.76 30.19 14.45
C LYS A 499 -64.48 29.38 15.52
N GLU A 500 -64.96 30.08 16.59
CA GLU A 500 -65.72 29.44 17.65
C GLU A 500 -67.11 28.99 17.16
N SER A 501 -67.75 29.80 16.31
CA SER A 501 -69.10 29.54 15.85
C SER A 501 -69.21 28.47 14.77
N VAL A 502 -68.22 28.40 13.92
CA VAL A 502 -68.21 27.53 12.72
C VAL A 502 -67.57 26.14 12.99
N SER A 503 -66.98 25.94 14.16
CA SER A 503 -66.03 24.81 14.47
C SER A 503 -66.37 23.42 13.91
N ASN A 504 -67.59 23.00 13.74
CA ASN A 504 -68.01 21.72 13.17
C ASN A 504 -68.96 21.83 11.95
N GLU A 505 -69.35 23.03 11.57
CA GLU A 505 -70.39 23.21 10.57
C GLU A 505 -69.85 23.63 9.19
N GLY A 506 -68.56 23.96 9.12
CA GLY A 506 -67.93 24.39 7.87
C GLY A 506 -66.47 24.75 8.00
N THR A 507 -65.91 25.29 6.93
CA THR A 507 -64.57 25.85 6.91
C THR A 507 -64.64 27.34 6.65
N ILE A 508 -63.91 28.11 7.42
CA ILE A 508 -63.86 29.56 7.29
C ILE A 508 -62.51 30.03 6.84
N GLY A 509 -62.42 31.09 6.09
CA GLY A 509 -61.22 31.80 5.79
C GLY A 509 -61.45 33.27 5.43
N ARG A 510 -60.35 34.02 5.41
CA ARG A 510 -60.33 35.41 5.04
C ARG A 510 -60.34 35.53 3.52
N TRP A 511 -61.42 36.10 2.97
CA TRP A 511 -61.65 36.20 1.53
C TRP A 511 -61.07 37.47 0.93
N GLY A 512 -61.12 38.56 1.64
CA GLY A 512 -60.63 39.89 1.25
C GLY A 512 -60.21 40.73 2.45
N GLY A 513 -60.03 42.01 2.28
CA GLY A 513 -59.64 42.95 3.34
C GLY A 513 -60.41 42.78 4.64
N GLU A 514 -61.75 42.98 4.58
CA GLU A 514 -62.70 42.88 5.70
C GLU A 514 -63.73 41.78 5.50
N GLU A 515 -63.54 40.97 4.45
CA GLU A 515 -64.48 39.92 4.04
C GLU A 515 -63.97 38.53 4.47
N PHE A 516 -64.89 37.69 4.93
CA PHE A 516 -64.67 36.31 5.24
C PHE A 516 -65.68 35.43 4.50
N LEU A 517 -65.24 34.24 4.11
CA LEU A 517 -66.03 33.21 3.46
C LEU A 517 -66.14 31.98 4.33
N ILE A 518 -67.35 31.50 4.56
CA ILE A 518 -67.64 30.24 5.21
C ILE A 518 -68.13 29.26 4.15
N ILE A 519 -67.52 28.11 4.05
CA ILE A 519 -67.92 27.01 3.18
C ILE A 519 -68.64 25.99 4.06
N CYS A 520 -69.91 25.70 3.81
CA CYS A 520 -70.72 24.75 4.56
C CYS A 520 -71.01 23.50 3.70
N PRO A 521 -70.17 22.48 3.70
CA PRO A 521 -70.43 21.25 2.96
C PRO A 521 -71.63 20.51 3.56
N GLN A 522 -72.38 19.84 2.69
CA GLN A 522 -73.56 19.04 3.08
C GLN A 522 -74.66 19.83 3.85
N SER A 523 -74.60 21.14 3.79
CA SER A 523 -75.57 22.02 4.48
C SER A 523 -76.58 22.62 3.49
N PRO A 524 -77.87 22.40 3.67
CA PRO A 524 -78.88 23.06 2.90
C PRO A 524 -78.99 24.57 3.28
N LEU A 525 -79.60 25.35 2.40
CA LEU A 525 -79.67 26.80 2.56
C LEU A 525 -80.21 27.23 3.95
N GLY A 526 -81.24 26.56 4.46
CA GLY A 526 -81.83 26.92 5.78
C GLY A 526 -80.82 26.81 6.92
N THR A 527 -80.02 25.69 6.94
CA THR A 527 -78.99 25.50 7.97
C THR A 527 -77.92 26.57 7.89
N ALA A 528 -77.46 26.95 6.66
CA ALA A 528 -76.48 28.01 6.48
C ALA A 528 -77.02 29.39 6.90
N ILE A 529 -78.32 29.67 6.69
CA ILE A 529 -79.02 30.90 7.19
C ILE A 529 -79.01 30.90 8.72
N ASP A 530 -79.41 29.81 9.35
CA ASP A 530 -79.41 29.67 10.82
C ASP A 530 -78.02 29.89 11.41
N LEU A 531 -76.94 29.31 10.77
CA LEU A 531 -75.55 29.53 11.15
C LEU A 531 -75.18 31.02 11.01
N ALA A 532 -75.51 31.66 9.88
CA ALA A 532 -75.21 33.06 9.65
C ALA A 532 -75.91 33.97 10.68
N GLU A 533 -77.21 33.72 11.00
CA GLU A 533 -77.90 34.42 12.04
C GLU A 533 -77.37 34.21 13.46
N LYS A 534 -76.92 32.99 13.76
CA LYS A 534 -76.23 32.69 15.02
C LYS A 534 -74.93 33.51 15.14
N ILE A 535 -74.11 33.53 14.11
CA ILE A 535 -72.90 34.32 14.06
C ILE A 535 -73.18 35.80 14.14
N ARG A 536 -74.16 36.30 13.40
CA ARG A 536 -74.57 37.70 13.41
C ARG A 536 -74.92 38.20 14.83
N ARG A 537 -75.77 37.45 15.56
CA ARG A 537 -76.16 37.77 16.96
C ARG A 537 -74.98 37.71 17.92
N GLN A 538 -74.05 36.71 17.72
CA GLN A 538 -72.85 36.57 18.55
C GLN A 538 -71.93 37.78 18.37
N ILE A 539 -71.67 38.20 17.13
CA ILE A 539 -70.84 39.38 16.84
C ILE A 539 -71.50 40.67 17.29
N GLU A 540 -72.87 40.84 17.08
CA GLU A 540 -73.61 41.99 17.56
C GLU A 540 -73.52 42.13 19.09
N GLY A 541 -73.56 41.02 19.83
CA GLY A 541 -73.49 41.01 21.29
C GLY A 541 -72.05 41.06 21.83
N HIS A 542 -71.01 40.92 20.97
CA HIS A 542 -69.61 40.91 21.39
C HIS A 542 -69.11 42.33 21.67
N THR A 543 -68.32 42.47 22.75
CA THR A 543 -67.63 43.72 23.10
C THR A 543 -66.25 43.75 22.51
N PHE A 544 -66.07 44.53 21.44
CA PHE A 544 -64.79 44.66 20.78
C PHE A 544 -63.78 45.54 21.54
N PRO A 545 -62.49 45.25 21.56
CA PRO A 545 -61.54 46.20 22.10
C PRO A 545 -61.57 47.54 21.38
N VAL A 546 -61.53 48.65 22.14
CA VAL A 546 -61.53 50.05 21.64
C VAL A 546 -62.82 50.51 20.96
N VAL A 547 -63.41 49.71 20.06
CA VAL A 547 -64.59 50.14 19.21
C VAL A 547 -65.92 49.80 19.83
N ILE A 548 -65.96 49.02 20.91
CA ILE A 548 -67.08 48.55 21.74
C ILE A 548 -68.12 47.71 20.95
N HIS A 549 -68.75 48.22 19.91
CA HIS A 549 -69.74 47.49 19.11
C HIS A 549 -69.39 47.46 17.62
N LYS A 550 -69.47 46.29 17.01
CA LYS A 550 -69.44 46.12 15.57
C LYS A 550 -70.49 45.11 15.12
N THR A 551 -70.96 45.29 13.92
CA THR A 551 -71.85 44.34 13.28
C THR A 551 -71.27 43.82 11.97
N VAL A 552 -71.86 42.76 11.46
CA VAL A 552 -71.44 42.10 10.22
C VAL A 552 -72.73 41.86 9.37
N SER A 553 -72.64 42.13 8.09
CA SER A 553 -73.64 41.77 7.10
C SER A 553 -73.29 40.46 6.41
N PHE A 554 -74.28 39.66 6.10
CA PHE A 554 -74.10 38.32 5.53
C PHE A 554 -74.91 38.17 4.24
N GLY A 555 -74.28 37.59 3.24
CA GLY A 555 -74.91 37.01 2.07
C GLY A 555 -74.80 35.48 2.09
N VAL A 556 -75.93 34.82 1.90
CA VAL A 556 -75.94 33.34 1.93
C VAL A 556 -76.54 32.82 0.63
N THR A 557 -75.96 31.76 0.12
CA THR A 557 -76.52 31.03 -1.01
C THR A 557 -76.23 29.57 -0.93
N SER A 558 -76.96 28.77 -1.67
CA SER A 558 -76.74 27.33 -1.79
C SER A 558 -76.54 26.93 -3.25
N TYR A 559 -75.73 25.86 -3.47
CA TYR A 559 -75.57 25.27 -4.79
C TYR A 559 -76.89 24.83 -5.38
N ILE A 560 -77.11 25.16 -6.65
CA ILE A 560 -78.27 24.76 -7.44
C ILE A 560 -77.77 23.98 -8.66
N SER A 561 -78.55 22.98 -9.08
CA SER A 561 -78.19 22.21 -10.26
C SER A 561 -78.06 23.14 -11.49
N GLY A 562 -76.91 23.06 -12.18
CA GLY A 562 -76.53 23.91 -13.32
C GLY A 562 -75.71 25.14 -12.95
N ASP A 563 -75.37 25.33 -11.67
CA ASP A 563 -74.49 26.42 -11.27
C ASP A 563 -73.06 26.17 -11.75
N THR A 564 -72.36 27.25 -12.00
CA THR A 564 -70.93 27.32 -12.00
C THR A 564 -70.45 27.90 -10.66
N LEU A 565 -69.19 27.64 -10.27
CA LEU A 565 -68.63 28.24 -9.04
C LEU A 565 -68.80 29.80 -9.06
N HIS A 566 -68.57 30.39 -10.23
CA HIS A 566 -68.68 31.82 -10.43
C HIS A 566 -70.13 32.31 -10.24
N SER A 567 -71.16 31.59 -10.77
CA SER A 567 -72.53 31.95 -10.59
C SER A 567 -73.00 31.90 -9.13
N MET A 568 -72.56 30.88 -8.41
CA MET A 568 -72.82 30.70 -6.99
C MET A 568 -72.18 31.81 -6.15
N LEU A 569 -70.89 32.15 -6.36
CA LEU A 569 -70.20 33.25 -5.68
C LEU A 569 -70.87 34.59 -6.00
N SER A 570 -71.20 34.87 -7.26
CA SER A 570 -71.87 36.11 -7.67
C SER A 570 -73.27 36.27 -7.01
N ARG A 571 -73.99 35.18 -6.82
CA ARG A 571 -75.27 35.16 -6.13
C ARG A 571 -75.10 35.45 -4.63
N CYS A 572 -74.09 34.89 -4.01
CA CYS A 572 -73.72 35.14 -2.63
C CYS A 572 -73.33 36.62 -2.40
N ASP A 573 -72.53 37.19 -3.28
CA ASP A 573 -72.13 38.60 -3.24
C ASP A 573 -73.32 39.55 -3.41
N LYS A 574 -74.21 39.23 -4.35
CA LYS A 574 -75.45 39.97 -4.49
C LYS A 574 -76.34 39.96 -3.21
N ALA A 575 -76.41 38.80 -2.55
CA ALA A 575 -77.13 38.71 -1.27
C ALA A 575 -76.47 39.61 -0.20
N LEU A 576 -75.11 39.56 -0.09
CA LEU A 576 -74.38 40.44 0.83
C LEU A 576 -74.55 41.90 0.50
N TYR A 577 -74.55 42.26 -0.79
CA TYR A 577 -74.85 43.63 -1.23
C TYR A 577 -76.30 44.10 -0.81
N HIS A 578 -77.28 43.20 -0.92
CA HIS A 578 -78.63 43.46 -0.42
C HIS A 578 -78.64 43.68 1.10
N ALA A 579 -77.92 42.87 1.86
CA ALA A 579 -77.81 43.04 3.31
C ALA A 579 -77.25 44.43 3.69
N LYS A 580 -76.16 44.85 2.99
CA LYS A 580 -75.57 46.18 3.20
C LYS A 580 -76.51 47.32 2.87
N ASN A 581 -77.28 47.22 1.79
CA ASN A 581 -78.21 48.27 1.37
C ASN A 581 -79.52 48.32 2.19
N ASN A 582 -80.02 47.20 2.69
CA ASN A 582 -81.21 47.09 3.47
C ASN A 582 -81.04 47.48 4.95
N GLY A 583 -79.94 48.09 5.33
CA GLY A 583 -79.69 48.61 6.68
C GLY A 583 -78.60 47.93 7.48
N ARG A 584 -77.80 47.01 6.86
CA ARG A 584 -76.69 46.26 7.48
C ARG A 584 -77.10 45.35 8.64
N ASN A 585 -76.13 44.70 9.33
CA ASN A 585 -76.43 43.86 10.49
C ASN A 585 -77.57 42.84 10.25
N ARG A 586 -77.52 42.16 9.15
CA ARG A 586 -78.50 41.16 8.74
C ARG A 586 -77.97 40.06 7.84
N VAL A 587 -78.79 39.05 7.74
CA VAL A 587 -78.55 37.94 6.80
C VAL A 587 -79.54 38.10 5.65
N GLU A 588 -79.04 38.18 4.44
CA GLU A 588 -79.81 38.09 3.21
C GLU A 588 -79.41 36.88 2.42
N TYR A 589 -80.32 36.28 1.69
CA TYR A 589 -80.05 35.10 0.91
C TYR A 589 -80.65 35.19 -0.48
N LEU A 590 -79.98 34.55 -1.42
CA LEU A 590 -80.52 34.38 -2.77
C LEU A 590 -80.33 32.89 -3.17
N GLN A 591 -81.41 32.36 -3.74
CA GLN A 591 -81.44 31.00 -4.23
C GLN A 591 -81.41 30.96 -5.74
#